data_1003d792f685644658a3bfd79a1f0a8d
#
_entry.id   1003d792f685644658a3bfd79a1f0a8d
#
_cell.length_a   1.000
_cell.length_b   1.000
_cell.length_c   1.000
_cell.angle_alpha   90.00
_cell.angle_beta   90.00
_cell.angle_gamma   90.00
#
_symmetry.space_group_name_H-M   'P 1'
#
loop_
_entity.id
_entity.type
_entity.pdbx_description
1 polymer ?
#
loop_
_entity_poly.entity_id
_entity_poly.type
_entity_poly.pdbx_seq_one_letter_code
_entity_poly.pdbx_strand_id
1 'polypeptide(L)'
;MSSGAVTSVISLVYSLSFAALIFSGGAAGGFAQGLSALLIGTGVTALAVAVFSAFRFAVSGPDANACAVMAAMAAAIASDLSFNAAPGVAVSNVLYLLAFSTLITGLCLAAMGVSRAGRWIRFIPYPVVGGLIAAAGALTVLGAIRVIGGVPVTPGTLGLLADNSLQLQFLAGILWAALLFFVLPRVKSAIVLPLLQIVGMLGFHAVLVAAGLSIEDARTQGWLFAAPLETSPWMPWHTAGFAQTEWHLLLGHASDIGTLVLVTTLTVLINATGLEMETRTDANLDRELVIQGAANIVAPLLGGFLGYLSMNRSMMNFRLGATSPLSGIVFAIVAIALALSGMGLVGYLPRSLLGGLLLYFGILLLQKWAFDTRRHLPRAEYWTLLLILGVTIGFGFGYALVLGVLVGCVMFVVTYSKIRVVKFSFSGSEFRSSHERSAEDKALLTEYGDDIRIFVLQGFIFFGMADRLYRTVLQSAFPAARKARFVVLDLRLVHGVDASAIDSFKKISFSTRVAGAQLVITGMRPEQVAEWEGRADPDLLWIRHFAELDAGAEWCEMAVVNARRAAPAESGEIIRDWLRAEVGASADTLLQYLQRRTLAAGEVLCRQGQPADDMYFIESGRVAIELNVAGAGVR
;
A
#
# COMPACT_ATOMS: atom_id res chain seq x y z
N MET A 1 26.52 25.87 -6.64
CA MET A 1 27.44 25.22 -7.58
C MET A 1 28.38 24.24 -6.89
N SER A 2 29.12 24.62 -5.84
CA SER A 2 30.02 23.69 -5.11
C SER A 2 29.34 22.44 -4.56
N SER A 3 28.12 22.56 -4.00
CA SER A 3 27.35 21.42 -3.53
C SER A 3 27.04 20.40 -4.64
N GLY A 4 26.67 20.86 -5.83
CA GLY A 4 26.41 19.99 -6.97
C GLY A 4 27.66 19.22 -7.43
N ALA A 5 28.83 19.87 -7.45
CA ALA A 5 30.09 19.22 -7.80
C ALA A 5 30.47 18.13 -6.76
N VAL A 6 30.34 18.42 -5.46
CA VAL A 6 30.58 17.43 -4.40
C VAL A 6 29.63 16.25 -4.50
N THR A 7 28.34 16.51 -4.75
CA THR A 7 27.33 15.45 -4.90
C THR A 7 27.59 14.60 -6.15
N SER A 8 28.19 15.18 -7.22
CA SER A 8 28.59 14.43 -8.43
C SER A 8 29.66 13.39 -8.13
N VAL A 9 30.67 13.73 -7.35
CA VAL A 9 31.74 12.77 -6.95
C VAL A 9 31.14 11.58 -6.20
N ILE A 10 30.21 11.85 -5.30
CA ILE A 10 29.51 10.80 -4.55
C ILE A 10 28.68 9.90 -5.49
N SER A 11 27.93 10.52 -6.41
CA SER A 11 27.11 9.77 -7.36
C SER A 11 27.96 8.94 -8.34
N LEU A 12 29.15 9.39 -8.67
CA LEU A 12 30.10 8.60 -9.46
C LEU A 12 30.45 7.29 -8.76
N VAL A 13 30.74 7.34 -7.46
CA VAL A 13 31.05 6.13 -6.67
C VAL A 13 29.88 5.15 -6.65
N TYR A 14 28.64 5.65 -6.52
CA TYR A 14 27.43 4.81 -6.63
C TYR A 14 27.28 4.23 -8.03
N SER A 15 27.43 5.05 -9.07
CA SER A 15 27.30 4.60 -10.46
C SER A 15 28.35 3.56 -10.84
N LEU A 16 29.60 3.70 -10.38
CA LEU A 16 30.66 2.71 -10.55
C LEU A 16 30.28 1.36 -9.93
N SER A 17 29.80 1.38 -8.69
CA SER A 17 29.43 0.16 -7.98
C SER A 17 28.23 -0.52 -8.61
N PHE A 18 27.21 0.23 -9.03
CA PHE A 18 26.04 -0.34 -9.71
C PHE A 18 26.33 -0.80 -11.12
N ALA A 19 27.22 -0.13 -11.86
CA ALA A 19 27.72 -0.65 -13.14
C ALA A 19 28.43 -1.98 -12.95
N ALA A 20 29.29 -2.10 -11.93
CA ALA A 20 29.96 -3.35 -11.61
C ALA A 20 28.97 -4.46 -11.22
N LEU A 21 27.90 -4.12 -10.52
CA LEU A 21 26.83 -5.04 -10.16
C LEU A 21 26.09 -5.56 -11.39
N ILE A 22 25.64 -4.66 -12.29
CA ILE A 22 24.86 -4.98 -13.48
C ILE A 22 25.71 -5.75 -14.50
N PHE A 23 26.93 -5.27 -14.74
CA PHE A 23 27.85 -5.84 -15.70
C PHE A 23 28.86 -6.76 -15.02
N SER A 24 28.37 -7.76 -14.29
CA SER A 24 29.15 -8.83 -13.65
C SER A 24 28.94 -10.17 -14.34
N GLY A 25 29.86 -11.10 -14.19
CA GLY A 25 29.74 -12.45 -14.79
C GLY A 25 29.79 -12.41 -16.33
N GLY A 26 28.80 -13.00 -17.01
CA GLY A 26 28.74 -13.09 -18.48
C GLY A 26 28.66 -11.75 -19.22
N ALA A 27 28.21 -10.69 -18.55
CA ALA A 27 28.14 -9.34 -19.11
C ALA A 27 29.34 -8.45 -18.73
N ALA A 28 30.39 -8.99 -18.08
CA ALA A 28 31.51 -8.21 -17.51
C ALA A 28 32.26 -7.35 -18.56
N GLY A 29 32.34 -7.82 -19.81
CA GLY A 29 32.94 -7.05 -20.91
C GLY A 29 32.25 -5.71 -21.23
N GLY A 30 30.98 -5.56 -20.83
CA GLY A 30 30.19 -4.34 -20.99
C GLY A 30 30.31 -3.31 -19.85
N PHE A 31 31.20 -3.51 -18.88
CA PHE A 31 31.26 -2.65 -17.68
C PHE A 31 31.50 -1.17 -18.03
N ALA A 32 32.42 -0.85 -18.92
CA ALA A 32 32.70 0.53 -19.31
C ALA A 32 31.51 1.20 -20.03
N GLN A 33 30.91 0.48 -20.99
CA GLN A 33 29.72 0.94 -21.71
C GLN A 33 28.51 1.07 -20.78
N GLY A 34 28.30 0.12 -19.87
CA GLY A 34 27.26 0.17 -18.84
C GLY A 34 27.44 1.31 -17.85
N LEU A 35 28.68 1.62 -17.46
CA LEU A 35 28.98 2.78 -16.62
C LEU A 35 28.65 4.10 -17.36
N SER A 36 29.03 4.21 -18.64
CA SER A 36 28.68 5.39 -19.45
C SER A 36 27.17 5.55 -19.52
N ALA A 37 26.42 4.45 -19.76
CA ALA A 37 24.98 4.48 -19.82
C ALA A 37 24.32 4.87 -18.48
N LEU A 38 24.82 4.39 -17.34
CA LEU A 38 24.34 4.83 -16.03
C LEU A 38 24.63 6.32 -15.76
N LEU A 39 25.78 6.82 -16.16
CA LEU A 39 26.15 8.23 -15.99
C LEU A 39 25.34 9.15 -16.92
N ILE A 40 25.09 8.76 -18.17
CA ILE A 40 24.20 9.49 -19.10
C ILE A 40 22.78 9.51 -18.53
N GLY A 41 22.26 8.37 -18.11
CA GLY A 41 20.95 8.28 -17.47
C GLY A 41 20.83 9.17 -16.21
N THR A 42 21.89 9.17 -15.39
CA THR A 42 22.02 10.06 -14.23
C THR A 42 21.94 11.53 -14.65
N GLY A 43 22.70 11.92 -15.67
CA GLY A 43 22.75 13.30 -16.14
C GLY A 43 21.40 13.77 -16.70
N VAL A 44 20.78 12.97 -17.57
CA VAL A 44 19.48 13.29 -18.17
C VAL A 44 18.38 13.40 -17.10
N THR A 45 18.30 12.41 -16.21
CA THR A 45 17.27 12.42 -15.15
C THR A 45 17.51 13.52 -14.12
N ALA A 46 18.76 13.80 -13.78
CA ALA A 46 19.10 14.90 -12.88
C ALA A 46 18.78 16.27 -13.48
N LEU A 47 19.02 16.47 -14.77
CA LEU A 47 18.66 17.71 -15.47
C LEU A 47 17.14 17.91 -15.47
N ALA A 48 16.37 16.87 -15.79
CA ALA A 48 14.90 16.92 -15.76
C ALA A 48 14.38 17.25 -14.36
N VAL A 49 14.91 16.59 -13.33
CA VAL A 49 14.53 16.83 -11.94
C VAL A 49 14.91 18.25 -11.51
N ALA A 50 16.11 18.71 -11.81
CA ALA A 50 16.55 20.06 -11.43
C ALA A 50 15.66 21.18 -12.02
N VAL A 51 15.15 20.97 -13.24
CA VAL A 51 14.36 21.98 -13.95
C VAL A 51 12.88 21.90 -13.62
N PHE A 52 12.31 20.71 -13.52
CA PHE A 52 10.85 20.50 -13.49
C PHE A 52 10.30 20.04 -12.14
N SER A 53 11.13 19.44 -11.23
CA SER A 53 10.68 18.98 -9.93
C SER A 53 10.30 20.12 -9.00
N ALA A 54 9.40 19.85 -8.06
CA ALA A 54 9.09 20.76 -6.96
C ALA A 54 10.30 21.02 -6.05
N PHE A 55 11.21 20.06 -5.96
CA PHE A 55 12.41 20.13 -5.11
C PHE A 55 13.60 20.72 -5.87
N ARG A 56 13.79 22.02 -5.79
CA ARG A 56 14.82 22.77 -6.55
C ARG A 56 16.27 22.34 -6.27
N PHE A 57 16.51 21.66 -5.16
CA PHE A 57 17.82 21.13 -4.74
C PHE A 57 18.00 19.66 -5.09
N ALA A 58 16.97 19.03 -5.66
CA ALA A 58 16.97 17.60 -5.87
C ALA A 58 17.97 17.15 -6.93
N VAL A 59 18.50 15.95 -6.71
CA VAL A 59 19.37 15.25 -7.64
C VAL A 59 18.83 13.83 -7.89
N SER A 60 19.08 13.34 -9.09
CA SER A 60 18.61 12.04 -9.55
C SER A 60 19.80 11.11 -9.84
N GLY A 61 19.53 9.83 -10.06
CA GLY A 61 20.53 8.87 -10.51
C GLY A 61 20.17 7.43 -10.11
N PRO A 62 21.06 6.46 -10.37
CA PRO A 62 20.79 5.05 -10.07
C PRO A 62 20.68 4.82 -8.55
N ASP A 63 19.88 3.85 -8.17
CA ASP A 63 19.67 3.43 -6.78
C ASP A 63 19.76 1.90 -6.67
N ALA A 64 20.12 1.40 -5.49
CA ALA A 64 20.35 -0.01 -5.22
C ALA A 64 19.15 -0.90 -5.59
N ASN A 65 17.92 -0.42 -5.35
CA ASN A 65 16.70 -1.20 -5.58
C ASN A 65 16.52 -1.54 -7.07
N ALA A 66 16.51 -0.54 -7.94
CA ALA A 66 16.36 -0.74 -9.38
C ALA A 66 17.59 -1.41 -9.99
N CYS A 67 18.80 -1.03 -9.55
CA CYS A 67 20.04 -1.63 -10.06
C CYS A 67 20.15 -3.12 -9.72
N ALA A 68 19.62 -3.58 -8.58
CA ALA A 68 19.57 -5.00 -8.26
C ALA A 68 18.63 -5.79 -9.21
N VAL A 69 17.48 -5.21 -9.58
CA VAL A 69 16.57 -5.81 -10.57
C VAL A 69 17.24 -5.83 -11.96
N MET A 70 17.84 -4.72 -12.36
CA MET A 70 18.59 -4.64 -13.64
C MET A 70 19.75 -5.63 -13.68
N ALA A 71 20.47 -5.82 -12.57
CA ALA A 71 21.57 -6.77 -12.49
C ALA A 71 21.09 -8.24 -12.57
N ALA A 72 19.97 -8.56 -11.94
CA ALA A 72 19.35 -9.88 -12.06
C ALA A 72 18.91 -10.15 -13.50
N MET A 73 18.27 -9.17 -14.14
CA MET A 73 17.85 -9.25 -15.54
C MET A 73 19.06 -9.36 -16.50
N ALA A 74 20.10 -8.56 -16.30
CA ALA A 74 21.33 -8.64 -17.09
C ALA A 74 22.01 -10.02 -16.98
N ALA A 75 22.06 -10.58 -15.76
CA ALA A 75 22.61 -11.90 -15.54
C ALA A 75 21.78 -13.01 -16.20
N ALA A 76 20.44 -12.91 -16.15
CA ALA A 76 19.54 -13.85 -16.80
C ALA A 76 19.68 -13.78 -18.33
N ILE A 77 19.64 -12.59 -18.93
CA ILE A 77 19.85 -12.38 -20.38
C ILE A 77 21.20 -12.93 -20.81
N ALA A 78 22.28 -12.66 -20.05
CA ALA A 78 23.60 -13.17 -20.38
C ALA A 78 23.69 -14.70 -20.26
N SER A 79 22.94 -15.34 -19.35
CA SER A 79 22.88 -16.80 -19.23
C SER A 79 22.11 -17.45 -20.36
N ASP A 80 21.01 -16.85 -20.81
CA ASP A 80 20.19 -17.36 -21.92
C ASP A 80 20.97 -17.34 -23.25
N LEU A 81 21.84 -16.35 -23.43
CA LEU A 81 22.66 -16.17 -24.62
C LEU A 81 23.99 -16.97 -24.62
N SER A 82 24.46 -17.40 -23.42
CA SER A 82 25.83 -17.94 -23.25
C SER A 82 26.11 -19.25 -24.01
N PHE A 83 25.09 -19.97 -24.45
CA PHE A 83 25.25 -21.25 -25.16
C PHE A 83 25.69 -21.13 -26.63
N ASN A 84 25.43 -19.97 -27.30
CA ASN A 84 25.68 -19.84 -28.75
C ASN A 84 26.24 -18.47 -29.19
N ALA A 85 26.42 -17.49 -28.27
CA ALA A 85 26.77 -16.13 -28.66
C ALA A 85 28.25 -15.79 -28.42
N ALA A 86 28.85 -15.06 -29.39
CA ALA A 86 30.16 -14.43 -29.18
C ALA A 86 30.06 -13.42 -27.99
N PRO A 87 31.13 -13.24 -27.17
CA PRO A 87 31.08 -12.38 -25.98
C PRO A 87 30.57 -10.96 -26.22
N GLY A 88 30.85 -10.36 -27.38
CA GLY A 88 30.36 -9.02 -27.75
C GLY A 88 28.85 -8.98 -28.03
N VAL A 89 28.26 -10.07 -28.49
CA VAL A 89 26.80 -10.15 -28.75
C VAL A 89 26.02 -10.16 -27.44
N ALA A 90 26.53 -10.88 -26.44
CA ALA A 90 25.89 -10.90 -25.11
C ALA A 90 25.86 -9.51 -24.46
N VAL A 91 26.97 -8.77 -24.52
CA VAL A 91 27.04 -7.39 -24.00
C VAL A 91 26.07 -6.47 -24.75
N SER A 92 26.05 -6.54 -26.09
CA SER A 92 25.13 -5.73 -26.89
C SER A 92 23.67 -6.00 -26.54
N ASN A 93 23.26 -7.28 -26.45
CA ASN A 93 21.90 -7.65 -26.04
C ASN A 93 21.53 -7.11 -24.66
N VAL A 94 22.41 -7.25 -23.66
CA VAL A 94 22.17 -6.71 -22.32
C VAL A 94 21.97 -5.20 -22.37
N LEU A 95 22.81 -4.46 -23.09
CA LEU A 95 22.72 -3.00 -23.22
C LEU A 95 21.38 -2.56 -23.84
N TYR A 96 21.01 -3.15 -25.00
CA TYR A 96 19.75 -2.78 -25.67
C TYR A 96 18.51 -3.19 -24.88
N LEU A 97 18.48 -4.38 -24.30
CA LEU A 97 17.32 -4.85 -23.54
C LEU A 97 17.15 -4.06 -22.24
N LEU A 98 18.22 -3.67 -21.56
CA LEU A 98 18.15 -2.77 -20.38
C LEU A 98 17.70 -1.35 -20.76
N ALA A 99 18.18 -0.82 -21.88
CA ALA A 99 17.74 0.48 -22.37
C ALA A 99 16.24 0.45 -22.72
N PHE A 100 15.78 -0.61 -23.38
CA PHE A 100 14.36 -0.77 -23.72
C PHE A 100 13.49 -0.97 -22.48
N SER A 101 13.97 -1.70 -21.48
CA SER A 101 13.30 -1.84 -20.19
C SER A 101 13.20 -0.50 -19.45
N THR A 102 14.23 0.35 -19.57
CA THR A 102 14.19 1.73 -19.06
C THR A 102 13.14 2.57 -19.78
N LEU A 103 13.04 2.45 -21.11
CA LEU A 103 12.03 3.13 -21.92
C LEU A 103 10.62 2.73 -21.50
N ILE A 104 10.36 1.42 -21.38
CA ILE A 104 9.05 0.90 -20.91
C ILE A 104 8.74 1.42 -19.50
N THR A 105 9.72 1.39 -18.59
CA THR A 105 9.56 1.92 -17.24
C THR A 105 9.21 3.40 -17.27
N GLY A 106 9.90 4.18 -18.12
CA GLY A 106 9.60 5.60 -18.30
C GLY A 106 8.19 5.85 -18.81
N LEU A 107 7.74 5.09 -19.82
CA LEU A 107 6.38 5.17 -20.35
C LEU A 107 5.32 4.84 -19.30
N CYS A 108 5.54 3.77 -18.52
CA CYS A 108 4.63 3.38 -17.44
C CYS A 108 4.55 4.45 -16.34
N LEU A 109 5.68 5.00 -15.90
CA LEU A 109 5.73 6.08 -14.91
C LEU A 109 4.99 7.32 -15.40
N ALA A 110 5.21 7.75 -16.65
CA ALA A 110 4.54 8.89 -17.24
C ALA A 110 3.03 8.65 -17.34
N ALA A 111 2.61 7.47 -17.83
CA ALA A 111 1.21 7.08 -17.93
C ALA A 111 0.52 7.06 -16.54
N MET A 112 1.20 6.52 -15.52
CA MET A 112 0.68 6.52 -14.14
C MET A 112 0.56 7.92 -13.55
N GLY A 113 1.51 8.80 -13.83
CA GLY A 113 1.44 10.19 -13.39
C GLY A 113 0.30 10.96 -14.07
N VAL A 114 0.14 10.82 -15.40
CA VAL A 114 -0.95 11.46 -16.18
C VAL A 114 -2.33 10.94 -15.76
N SER A 115 -2.47 9.63 -15.58
CA SER A 115 -3.73 9.00 -15.15
C SER A 115 -4.03 9.16 -13.65
N ARG A 116 -3.12 9.81 -12.89
CA ARG A 116 -3.20 9.93 -11.43
C ARG A 116 -3.28 8.57 -10.73
N ALA A 117 -2.71 7.54 -11.36
CA ALA A 117 -2.72 6.18 -10.85
C ALA A 117 -1.68 5.93 -9.75
N GLY A 118 -0.78 6.88 -9.47
CA GLY A 118 0.21 6.79 -8.39
C GLY A 118 -0.40 6.48 -7.01
N ARG A 119 -1.64 6.93 -6.77
CA ARG A 119 -2.41 6.61 -5.57
C ARG A 119 -2.73 5.12 -5.41
N TRP A 120 -2.82 4.35 -6.51
CA TRP A 120 -3.16 2.93 -6.49
C TRP A 120 -2.05 2.07 -5.89
N ILE A 121 -0.81 2.54 -5.95
CA ILE A 121 0.35 1.87 -5.34
C ILE A 121 0.24 1.78 -3.82
N ARG A 122 -0.51 2.70 -3.19
CA ARG A 122 -0.81 2.66 -1.76
C ARG A 122 -1.61 1.40 -1.34
N PHE A 123 -2.22 0.70 -2.29
CA PHE A 123 -2.92 -0.56 -2.03
C PHE A 123 -1.98 -1.77 -1.97
N ILE A 124 -0.70 -1.62 -2.38
CA ILE A 124 0.26 -2.71 -2.25
C ILE A 124 0.64 -2.85 -0.77
N PRO A 125 0.43 -4.03 -0.17
CA PRO A 125 0.73 -4.24 1.24
C PRO A 125 2.22 -4.04 1.54
N TYR A 126 2.51 -3.38 2.66
CA TYR A 126 3.88 -3.10 3.11
C TYR A 126 4.81 -4.34 3.11
N PRO A 127 4.36 -5.55 3.52
CA PRO A 127 5.21 -6.74 3.50
C PRO A 127 5.68 -7.14 2.10
N VAL A 128 4.89 -6.85 1.06
CA VAL A 128 5.26 -7.15 -0.34
C VAL A 128 6.40 -6.23 -0.78
N VAL A 129 6.23 -4.94 -0.54
CA VAL A 129 7.26 -3.92 -0.85
C VAL A 129 8.54 -4.21 -0.06
N GLY A 130 8.41 -4.44 1.24
CA GLY A 130 9.53 -4.76 2.13
C GLY A 130 10.28 -6.02 1.70
N GLY A 131 9.56 -7.07 1.29
CA GLY A 131 10.12 -8.32 0.78
C GLY A 131 10.92 -8.14 -0.52
N LEU A 132 10.38 -7.35 -1.48
CA LEU A 132 11.08 -7.05 -2.74
C LEU A 132 12.34 -6.20 -2.51
N ILE A 133 12.30 -5.21 -1.62
CA ILE A 133 13.47 -4.38 -1.29
C ILE A 133 14.52 -5.18 -0.51
N ALA A 134 14.10 -6.02 0.44
CA ALA A 134 15.01 -6.94 1.12
C ALA A 134 15.68 -7.90 0.14
N ALA A 135 14.93 -8.40 -0.84
CA ALA A 135 15.47 -9.26 -1.91
C ALA A 135 16.46 -8.52 -2.80
N ALA A 136 16.20 -7.24 -3.14
CA ALA A 136 17.19 -6.41 -3.83
C ALA A 136 18.48 -6.29 -3.02
N GLY A 137 18.39 -6.17 -1.69
CA GLY A 137 19.53 -6.21 -0.78
C GLY A 137 20.29 -7.53 -0.85
N ALA A 138 19.60 -8.66 -0.79
CA ALA A 138 20.22 -10.00 -0.88
C ALA A 138 20.90 -10.23 -2.24
N LEU A 139 20.24 -9.85 -3.33
CA LEU A 139 20.83 -9.95 -4.68
C LEU A 139 22.02 -9.01 -4.87
N THR A 140 22.01 -7.83 -4.20
CA THR A 140 23.18 -6.94 -4.17
C THR A 140 24.36 -7.60 -3.43
N VAL A 141 24.12 -8.33 -2.33
CA VAL A 141 25.17 -9.11 -1.64
C VAL A 141 25.71 -10.21 -2.56
N LEU A 142 24.84 -10.97 -3.22
CA LEU A 142 25.26 -12.00 -4.20
C LEU A 142 26.04 -11.38 -5.37
N GLY A 143 25.61 -10.22 -5.84
CA GLY A 143 26.31 -9.46 -6.87
C GLY A 143 27.68 -8.94 -6.40
N ALA A 144 27.80 -8.51 -5.15
CA ALA A 144 29.07 -8.12 -4.54
C ALA A 144 30.08 -9.28 -4.56
N ILE A 145 29.65 -10.49 -4.23
CA ILE A 145 30.46 -11.69 -4.30
C ILE A 145 30.93 -11.94 -5.75
N ARG A 146 30.03 -11.81 -6.74
CA ARG A 146 30.38 -11.94 -8.16
C ARG A 146 31.38 -10.87 -8.60
N VAL A 147 31.23 -9.63 -8.15
CA VAL A 147 32.13 -8.52 -8.50
C VAL A 147 33.53 -8.76 -7.93
N ILE A 148 33.62 -9.20 -6.67
CA ILE A 148 34.91 -9.49 -6.02
C ILE A 148 35.60 -10.67 -6.72
N GLY A 149 34.91 -11.80 -6.85
CA GLY A 149 35.51 -13.05 -7.35
C GLY A 149 35.61 -13.15 -8.87
N GLY A 150 34.88 -12.28 -9.61
CA GLY A 150 34.86 -12.33 -11.07
C GLY A 150 34.12 -13.53 -11.69
N VAL A 151 33.56 -14.41 -10.85
CA VAL A 151 32.88 -15.65 -11.28
C VAL A 151 31.44 -15.69 -10.76
N PRO A 152 30.50 -16.33 -11.47
CA PRO A 152 29.14 -16.48 -10.99
C PRO A 152 29.09 -17.37 -9.73
N VAL A 153 28.23 -17.01 -8.77
CA VAL A 153 28.03 -17.83 -7.57
C VAL A 153 27.05 -18.96 -7.89
N THR A 154 27.58 -20.14 -8.13
CA THR A 154 26.80 -21.38 -8.34
C THR A 154 27.31 -22.47 -7.41
N PRO A 155 26.52 -23.52 -7.13
CA PRO A 155 27.01 -24.64 -6.32
C PRO A 155 28.32 -25.25 -6.84
N GLY A 156 28.53 -25.25 -8.15
CA GLY A 156 29.76 -25.76 -8.78
C GLY A 156 30.97 -24.83 -8.62
N THR A 157 30.76 -23.52 -8.41
CA THR A 157 31.86 -22.55 -8.23
C THR A 157 32.26 -22.36 -6.76
N LEU A 158 31.51 -22.95 -5.81
CA LEU A 158 31.88 -22.90 -4.38
C LEU A 158 33.27 -23.52 -4.11
N GLY A 159 33.67 -24.53 -4.90
CA GLY A 159 35.02 -25.11 -4.81
C GLY A 159 36.13 -24.14 -5.21
N LEU A 160 35.87 -23.14 -6.05
CA LEU A 160 36.85 -22.12 -6.42
C LEU A 160 37.16 -21.15 -5.27
N LEU A 161 36.29 -21.06 -4.26
CA LEU A 161 36.55 -20.28 -3.04
C LEU A 161 37.70 -20.87 -2.20
N ALA A 162 38.18 -22.07 -2.52
CA ALA A 162 39.36 -22.68 -1.91
C ALA A 162 40.68 -22.13 -2.50
N ASP A 163 40.64 -21.35 -3.59
CA ASP A 163 41.83 -20.70 -4.17
C ASP A 163 42.29 -19.56 -3.27
N ASN A 164 43.57 -19.60 -2.86
CA ASN A 164 44.17 -18.61 -1.96
C ASN A 164 44.11 -17.19 -2.52
N SER A 165 44.19 -17.00 -3.84
CA SER A 165 44.12 -15.69 -4.48
C SER A 165 42.71 -15.08 -4.35
N LEU A 166 41.66 -15.87 -4.57
CA LEU A 166 40.28 -15.48 -4.39
C LEU A 166 39.92 -15.19 -2.93
N GLN A 167 40.46 -16.00 -1.99
CA GLN A 167 40.27 -15.78 -0.55
C GLN A 167 40.80 -14.41 -0.11
N LEU A 168 41.96 -13.98 -0.61
CA LEU A 168 42.53 -12.67 -0.33
C LEU A 168 41.68 -11.54 -0.89
N GLN A 169 41.13 -11.69 -2.10
CA GLN A 169 40.23 -10.71 -2.68
C GLN A 169 38.94 -10.57 -1.87
N PHE A 170 38.34 -11.70 -1.45
CA PHE A 170 37.16 -11.70 -0.58
C PHE A 170 37.46 -11.08 0.78
N LEU A 171 38.57 -11.44 1.40
CA LEU A 171 39.02 -10.87 2.67
C LEU A 171 39.15 -9.33 2.55
N ALA A 172 39.82 -8.84 1.51
CA ALA A 172 39.95 -7.40 1.26
C ALA A 172 38.58 -6.72 1.08
N GLY A 173 37.66 -7.32 0.34
CA GLY A 173 36.30 -6.79 0.16
C GLY A 173 35.48 -6.79 1.46
N ILE A 174 35.56 -7.85 2.26
CA ILE A 174 34.89 -7.95 3.57
C ILE A 174 35.46 -6.92 4.55
N LEU A 175 36.79 -6.81 4.63
CA LEU A 175 37.43 -5.81 5.49
C LEU A 175 37.07 -4.39 5.08
N TRP A 176 36.96 -4.13 3.77
CA TRP A 176 36.50 -2.84 3.26
C TRP A 176 35.06 -2.57 3.66
N ALA A 177 34.13 -3.52 3.49
CA ALA A 177 32.75 -3.40 3.95
C ALA A 177 32.66 -3.17 5.46
N ALA A 178 33.43 -3.92 6.25
CA ALA A 178 33.50 -3.77 7.70
C ALA A 178 34.00 -2.37 8.11
N LEU A 179 35.01 -1.84 7.41
CA LEU A 179 35.50 -0.48 7.61
C LEU A 179 34.38 0.56 7.34
N LEU A 180 33.62 0.38 6.27
CA LEU A 180 32.48 1.25 5.95
C LEU A 180 31.40 1.17 7.04
N PHE A 181 31.06 -0.03 7.53
CA PHE A 181 30.12 -0.21 8.65
C PHE A 181 30.60 0.43 9.95
N PHE A 182 31.91 0.49 10.17
CA PHE A 182 32.47 1.10 11.36
C PHE A 182 32.54 2.63 11.25
N VAL A 183 32.95 3.17 10.10
CA VAL A 183 33.25 4.61 9.94
C VAL A 183 31.99 5.42 9.62
N LEU A 184 31.15 4.99 8.67
CA LEU A 184 30.04 5.80 8.16
C LEU A 184 28.98 6.13 9.23
N PRO A 185 28.58 5.24 10.15
CA PRO A 185 27.63 5.61 11.21
C PRO A 185 28.20 6.60 12.24
N ARG A 186 29.53 6.62 12.41
CA ARG A 186 30.20 7.50 13.38
C ARG A 186 30.48 8.89 12.83
N VAL A 187 30.74 8.98 11.54
CA VAL A 187 31.04 10.25 10.87
C VAL A 187 29.82 10.66 10.05
N LYS A 188 28.98 11.51 10.60
CA LYS A 188 27.73 11.96 9.99
C LYS A 188 27.92 12.90 8.77
N SER A 189 29.03 12.80 8.06
CA SER A 189 29.35 13.61 6.88
C SER A 189 29.24 12.75 5.61
N ALA A 190 28.48 13.20 4.66
CA ALA A 190 28.25 12.49 3.39
C ALA A 190 29.52 12.44 2.50
N ILE A 191 30.49 13.33 2.72
CA ILE A 191 31.76 13.38 1.95
C ILE A 191 32.68 12.21 2.35
N VAL A 192 32.46 11.59 3.50
CA VAL A 192 33.34 10.51 4.01
C VAL A 192 33.33 9.29 3.11
N LEU A 193 32.19 8.92 2.54
CA LEU A 193 32.10 7.76 1.64
C LEU A 193 32.99 7.90 0.41
N PRO A 194 32.86 8.97 -0.43
CA PRO A 194 33.76 9.14 -1.57
C PRO A 194 35.21 9.36 -1.17
N LEU A 195 35.48 10.05 -0.07
CA LEU A 195 36.85 10.21 0.42
C LEU A 195 37.47 8.87 0.77
N LEU A 196 36.76 8.00 1.50
CA LEU A 196 37.22 6.65 1.80
C LEU A 196 37.47 5.85 0.52
N GLN A 197 36.60 5.94 -0.49
CA GLN A 197 36.80 5.24 -1.76
C GLN A 197 38.06 5.71 -2.50
N ILE A 198 38.31 7.03 -2.52
CA ILE A 198 39.54 7.59 -3.11
C ILE A 198 40.77 7.13 -2.33
N VAL A 199 40.72 7.23 -1.00
CA VAL A 199 41.85 6.79 -0.13
C VAL A 199 42.07 5.29 -0.27
N GLY A 200 41.01 4.47 -0.30
CA GLY A 200 41.11 3.04 -0.53
C GLY A 200 41.72 2.69 -1.90
N MET A 201 41.32 3.41 -2.95
CA MET A 201 41.88 3.23 -4.29
C MET A 201 43.38 3.61 -4.32
N LEU A 202 43.76 4.75 -3.76
CA LEU A 202 45.17 5.16 -3.67
C LEU A 202 45.98 4.19 -2.82
N GLY A 203 45.42 3.75 -1.68
CA GLY A 203 46.05 2.76 -0.80
C GLY A 203 46.26 1.41 -1.49
N PHE A 204 45.29 0.94 -2.28
CA PHE A 204 45.43 -0.28 -3.08
C PHE A 204 46.59 -0.17 -4.07
N HIS A 205 46.66 0.92 -4.85
CA HIS A 205 47.75 1.12 -5.79
C HIS A 205 49.10 1.30 -5.10
N ALA A 206 49.15 1.95 -3.93
CA ALA A 206 50.37 2.04 -3.14
C ALA A 206 50.88 0.65 -2.67
N VAL A 207 49.95 -0.24 -2.28
CA VAL A 207 50.28 -1.64 -1.93
C VAL A 207 50.82 -2.40 -3.16
N LEU A 208 50.20 -2.21 -4.37
CA LEU A 208 50.73 -2.84 -5.59
C LEU A 208 52.18 -2.41 -5.87
N VAL A 209 52.46 -1.10 -5.79
CA VAL A 209 53.81 -0.58 -6.00
C VAL A 209 54.79 -1.13 -4.98
N ALA A 210 54.38 -1.17 -3.69
CA ALA A 210 55.23 -1.72 -2.61
C ALA A 210 55.49 -3.22 -2.76
N ALA A 211 54.53 -3.97 -3.34
CA ALA A 211 54.66 -5.39 -3.65
C ALA A 211 55.45 -5.67 -4.94
N GLY A 212 55.83 -4.63 -5.69
CA GLY A 212 56.52 -4.78 -6.99
C GLY A 212 55.64 -5.34 -8.10
N LEU A 213 54.32 -5.32 -7.95
CA LEU A 213 53.37 -5.82 -8.92
C LEU A 213 53.00 -4.75 -9.95
N SER A 214 53.00 -5.10 -11.22
CA SER A 214 52.50 -4.21 -12.26
C SER A 214 50.97 -4.18 -12.27
N ILE A 215 50.40 -3.15 -12.89
CA ILE A 215 48.95 -3.05 -13.08
C ILE A 215 48.43 -4.23 -13.89
N GLU A 216 49.22 -4.72 -14.85
CA GLU A 216 48.83 -5.88 -15.68
C GLU A 216 48.85 -7.18 -14.87
N ASP A 217 49.83 -7.36 -13.96
CA ASP A 217 49.84 -8.50 -13.04
C ASP A 217 48.61 -8.47 -12.10
N ALA A 218 48.26 -7.32 -11.57
CA ALA A 218 47.07 -7.17 -10.75
C ALA A 218 45.78 -7.45 -11.53
N ARG A 219 45.74 -7.12 -12.80
CA ARG A 219 44.61 -7.36 -13.71
C ARG A 219 44.49 -8.85 -14.05
N THR A 220 45.59 -9.52 -14.40
CA THR A 220 45.59 -10.95 -14.71
C THR A 220 45.27 -11.81 -13.49
N GLN A 221 45.68 -11.39 -12.31
CA GLN A 221 45.31 -12.00 -11.03
C GLN A 221 43.86 -11.71 -10.60
N GLY A 222 43.10 -10.88 -11.33
CA GLY A 222 41.70 -10.57 -11.05
C GLY A 222 41.44 -9.51 -9.98
N TRP A 223 42.47 -8.78 -9.50
CA TRP A 223 42.29 -7.69 -8.55
C TRP A 223 41.66 -6.44 -9.16
N LEU A 224 41.92 -6.18 -10.44
CA LEU A 224 41.39 -5.04 -11.20
C LEU A 224 40.35 -5.50 -12.23
N PHE A 225 39.52 -4.60 -12.68
CA PHE A 225 38.66 -4.85 -13.83
C PHE A 225 39.50 -4.98 -15.11
N ALA A 226 39.00 -5.72 -16.08
CA ALA A 226 39.61 -5.79 -17.39
C ALA A 226 39.70 -4.39 -18.01
N ALA A 227 40.77 -4.12 -18.74
CA ALA A 227 40.85 -2.90 -19.54
C ALA A 227 39.71 -2.90 -20.55
N PRO A 228 38.95 -1.78 -20.70
CA PRO A 228 37.88 -1.73 -21.66
C PRO A 228 38.45 -1.84 -23.07
N LEU A 229 37.86 -2.71 -23.87
CA LEU A 229 38.20 -2.85 -25.29
C LEU A 229 37.80 -1.60 -26.07
N GLU A 230 36.70 -1.00 -25.69
CA GLU A 230 36.18 0.25 -26.22
C GLU A 230 36.02 1.28 -25.13
N THR A 231 36.58 2.47 -25.34
CA THR A 231 36.46 3.60 -24.41
C THR A 231 35.37 4.59 -24.85
N SER A 232 34.76 4.36 -26.02
CA SER A 232 33.65 5.19 -26.50
C SER A 232 32.38 4.93 -25.69
N PRO A 233 31.59 5.96 -25.39
CA PRO A 233 30.27 5.81 -24.75
C PRO A 233 29.37 4.93 -25.62
N TRP A 234 28.56 4.08 -24.99
CA TRP A 234 27.57 3.32 -25.72
C TRP A 234 26.47 4.25 -26.27
N MET A 235 26.14 4.09 -27.54
CA MET A 235 25.09 4.85 -28.23
C MET A 235 24.08 3.90 -28.89
N PRO A 236 22.77 4.09 -28.65
CA PRO A 236 21.74 3.15 -29.13
C PRO A 236 21.52 3.18 -30.65
N TRP A 237 22.00 4.19 -31.34
CA TRP A 237 21.84 4.35 -32.81
C TRP A 237 22.84 3.55 -33.65
N HIS A 238 23.71 2.79 -33.05
CA HIS A 238 24.55 1.87 -33.79
C HIS A 238 23.72 0.71 -34.34
N THR A 239 23.29 0.84 -35.59
CA THR A 239 22.34 -0.06 -36.28
C THR A 239 22.76 -1.54 -36.30
N ALA A 240 24.04 -1.83 -36.32
CA ALA A 240 24.54 -3.20 -36.30
C ALA A 240 24.18 -3.94 -35.00
N GLY A 241 24.38 -3.31 -33.84
CA GLY A 241 24.02 -3.91 -32.56
C GLY A 241 22.50 -4.05 -32.37
N PHE A 242 21.73 -3.05 -32.81
CA PHE A 242 20.27 -3.10 -32.75
C PHE A 242 19.69 -4.25 -33.60
N ALA A 243 20.22 -4.46 -34.82
CA ALA A 243 19.75 -5.53 -35.69
C ALA A 243 20.12 -6.94 -35.19
N GLN A 244 21.20 -7.06 -34.40
CA GLN A 244 21.68 -8.34 -33.84
C GLN A 244 21.03 -8.64 -32.47
N THR A 245 20.23 -7.73 -31.92
CA THR A 245 19.58 -7.93 -30.60
C THR A 245 18.44 -8.92 -30.71
N GLU A 246 18.43 -9.90 -29.84
CA GLU A 246 17.37 -10.92 -29.74
C GLU A 246 16.16 -10.40 -28.98
N TRP A 247 15.32 -9.62 -29.66
CA TRP A 247 14.16 -8.93 -29.07
C TRP A 247 13.13 -9.86 -28.44
N HIS A 248 13.08 -11.13 -28.81
CA HIS A 248 12.18 -12.11 -28.19
C HIS A 248 12.49 -12.32 -26.69
N LEU A 249 13.73 -12.12 -26.25
CA LEU A 249 14.13 -12.18 -24.85
C LEU A 249 13.42 -11.13 -24.01
N LEU A 250 13.05 -9.98 -24.59
CA LEU A 250 12.31 -8.95 -23.87
C LEU A 250 10.96 -9.46 -23.35
N LEU A 251 10.28 -10.30 -24.14
CA LEU A 251 9.02 -10.92 -23.71
C LEU A 251 9.25 -11.98 -22.63
N GLY A 252 10.35 -12.74 -22.72
CA GLY A 252 10.74 -13.70 -21.68
C GLY A 252 10.99 -13.03 -20.32
N HIS A 253 11.50 -11.79 -20.34
CA HIS A 253 11.78 -10.98 -19.14
C HIS A 253 10.69 -9.94 -18.80
N ALA A 254 9.48 -10.07 -19.34
CA ALA A 254 8.37 -9.13 -19.08
C ALA A 254 8.04 -8.99 -17.59
N SER A 255 8.16 -10.07 -16.82
CA SER A 255 7.96 -10.06 -15.36
C SER A 255 9.02 -9.24 -14.61
N ASP A 256 10.27 -9.28 -15.07
CA ASP A 256 11.37 -8.50 -14.52
C ASP A 256 11.20 -7.01 -14.83
N ILE A 257 10.74 -6.69 -16.05
CA ILE A 257 10.37 -5.32 -16.46
C ILE A 257 9.20 -4.82 -15.61
N GLY A 258 8.16 -5.62 -15.41
CA GLY A 258 7.04 -5.28 -14.51
C GLY A 258 7.50 -4.98 -13.08
N THR A 259 8.44 -5.78 -12.58
CA THR A 259 9.07 -5.54 -11.27
C THR A 259 9.89 -4.25 -11.27
N LEU A 260 10.66 -3.98 -12.32
CA LEU A 260 11.44 -2.74 -12.45
C LEU A 260 10.51 -1.51 -12.41
N VAL A 261 9.39 -1.55 -13.14
CA VAL A 261 8.34 -0.50 -13.10
C VAL A 261 7.80 -0.32 -11.69
N LEU A 262 7.42 -1.42 -11.03
CA LEU A 262 6.85 -1.37 -9.68
C LEU A 262 7.84 -0.82 -8.65
N VAL A 263 9.05 -1.40 -8.60
CA VAL A 263 10.09 -0.99 -7.64
C VAL A 263 10.49 0.47 -7.87
N THR A 264 10.63 0.89 -9.13
CA THR A 264 10.95 2.28 -9.46
C THR A 264 9.84 3.23 -9.04
N THR A 265 8.59 2.91 -9.35
CA THR A 265 7.44 3.76 -8.98
C THR A 265 7.33 3.91 -7.45
N LEU A 266 7.44 2.80 -6.72
CA LEU A 266 7.43 2.81 -5.26
C LEU A 266 8.57 3.67 -4.71
N THR A 267 9.78 3.48 -5.22
CA THR A 267 10.95 4.21 -4.74
C THR A 267 10.85 5.71 -5.03
N VAL A 268 10.37 6.10 -6.22
CA VAL A 268 10.11 7.51 -6.56
C VAL A 268 9.12 8.14 -5.57
N LEU A 269 8.00 7.47 -5.31
CA LEU A 269 6.97 8.00 -4.41
C LEU A 269 7.46 8.06 -2.96
N ILE A 270 8.18 7.05 -2.48
CA ILE A 270 8.77 7.04 -1.13
C ILE A 270 9.81 8.16 -1.00
N ASN A 271 10.69 8.32 -2.00
CA ASN A 271 11.72 9.35 -1.99
C ASN A 271 11.12 10.76 -2.05
N ALA A 272 10.10 10.98 -2.89
CA ALA A 272 9.41 12.27 -2.98
C ALA A 272 8.67 12.61 -1.68
N THR A 273 7.91 11.66 -1.12
CA THR A 273 7.23 11.86 0.17
C THR A 273 8.22 12.06 1.32
N GLY A 274 9.35 11.35 1.31
CA GLY A 274 10.41 11.55 2.31
C GLY A 274 11.04 12.95 2.24
N LEU A 275 11.29 13.47 1.03
CA LEU A 275 11.78 14.83 0.83
C LEU A 275 10.74 15.87 1.26
N GLU A 276 9.46 15.66 0.93
CA GLU A 276 8.35 16.51 1.34
C GLU A 276 8.30 16.66 2.88
N MET A 277 8.39 15.54 3.60
CA MET A 277 8.37 15.53 5.06
C MET A 277 9.59 16.22 5.69
N GLU A 278 10.79 15.96 5.18
CA GLU A 278 12.05 16.51 5.72
C GLU A 278 12.25 18.00 5.40
N THR A 279 11.80 18.45 4.23
CA THR A 279 12.02 19.83 3.77
C THR A 279 10.79 20.72 3.89
N ARG A 280 9.64 20.15 4.28
CA ARG A 280 8.33 20.82 4.35
C ARG A 280 7.95 21.50 3.03
N THR A 281 8.33 20.92 1.92
CA THR A 281 8.02 21.39 0.57
C THR A 281 6.89 20.55 0.03
N ASP A 282 5.75 21.16 -0.23
CA ASP A 282 4.60 20.46 -0.83
C ASP A 282 4.91 20.06 -2.28
N ALA A 283 4.69 18.78 -2.63
CA ALA A 283 4.99 18.23 -3.93
C ALA A 283 3.81 17.43 -4.50
N ASN A 284 3.51 17.68 -5.74
CA ASN A 284 2.54 16.87 -6.47
C ASN A 284 3.19 15.57 -6.95
N LEU A 285 2.90 14.45 -6.28
CA LEU A 285 3.48 13.14 -6.55
C LEU A 285 3.18 12.64 -7.98
N ASP A 286 2.00 12.93 -8.53
CA ASP A 286 1.66 12.55 -9.91
C ASP A 286 2.54 13.32 -10.91
N ARG A 287 2.80 14.62 -10.65
CA ARG A 287 3.72 15.42 -11.45
C ARG A 287 5.16 14.89 -11.37
N GLU A 288 5.62 14.49 -10.19
CA GLU A 288 6.95 13.88 -10.03
C GLU A 288 7.07 12.58 -10.85
N LEU A 289 6.04 11.73 -10.86
CA LEU A 289 6.00 10.54 -11.71
C LEU A 289 6.10 10.89 -13.20
N VAL A 290 5.40 11.93 -13.68
CA VAL A 290 5.48 12.38 -15.08
C VAL A 290 6.90 12.85 -15.40
N ILE A 291 7.52 13.64 -14.54
CA ILE A 291 8.89 14.15 -14.74
C ILE A 291 9.90 13.00 -14.82
N GLN A 292 9.82 12.06 -13.86
CA GLN A 292 10.69 10.89 -13.85
C GLN A 292 10.44 9.98 -15.08
N GLY A 293 9.17 9.82 -15.44
CA GLY A 293 8.78 9.06 -16.63
C GLY A 293 9.33 9.67 -17.91
N ALA A 294 9.12 10.97 -18.12
CA ALA A 294 9.64 11.69 -19.29
C ALA A 294 11.17 11.63 -19.37
N ALA A 295 11.86 11.79 -18.23
CA ALA A 295 13.31 11.68 -18.18
C ALA A 295 13.81 10.29 -18.56
N ASN A 296 13.12 9.22 -18.10
CA ASN A 296 13.47 7.84 -18.41
C ASN A 296 13.00 7.37 -19.81
N ILE A 297 12.17 8.14 -20.51
CA ILE A 297 11.92 7.98 -21.96
C ILE A 297 13.09 8.57 -22.75
N VAL A 298 13.58 9.74 -22.35
CA VAL A 298 14.66 10.44 -23.05
C VAL A 298 16.03 9.78 -22.80
N ALA A 299 16.28 9.31 -21.57
CA ALA A 299 17.59 8.75 -21.20
C ALA A 299 18.05 7.61 -22.13
N PRO A 300 17.27 6.55 -22.41
CA PRO A 300 17.70 5.46 -23.28
C PRO A 300 17.90 5.92 -24.74
N LEU A 301 17.19 6.92 -25.21
CA LEU A 301 17.41 7.51 -26.52
C LEU A 301 18.78 8.21 -26.65
N LEU A 302 19.34 8.66 -25.54
CA LEU A 302 20.68 9.25 -25.45
C LEU A 302 21.76 8.27 -24.97
N GLY A 303 21.43 6.97 -24.90
CA GLY A 303 22.36 5.95 -24.45
C GLY A 303 22.42 5.80 -22.92
N GLY A 304 21.42 6.30 -22.20
CA GLY A 304 21.36 6.23 -20.76
C GLY A 304 20.46 5.10 -20.22
N PHE A 305 20.70 4.71 -18.98
CA PHE A 305 19.84 3.80 -18.24
C PHE A 305 18.99 4.51 -17.19
N LEU A 306 18.19 3.72 -16.48
CA LEU A 306 17.25 4.17 -15.47
C LEU A 306 17.92 5.01 -14.38
N GLY A 307 17.34 6.17 -14.16
CA GLY A 307 17.67 7.05 -13.02
C GLY A 307 16.40 7.67 -12.47
N TYR A 308 16.41 8.01 -11.20
CA TYR A 308 15.29 8.70 -10.57
C TYR A 308 15.70 9.49 -9.33
N LEU A 309 14.77 10.30 -8.84
CA LEU A 309 14.92 11.13 -7.65
C LEU A 309 15.46 10.32 -6.46
N SER A 310 16.60 10.75 -5.92
CA SER A 310 17.22 10.09 -4.77
C SER A 310 17.08 10.96 -3.52
N MET A 311 16.36 10.45 -2.51
CA MET A 311 16.18 11.15 -1.23
C MET A 311 17.53 11.44 -0.56
N ASN A 312 18.37 10.42 -0.41
CA ASN A 312 19.63 10.54 0.34
C ASN A 312 20.57 11.57 -0.30
N ARG A 313 20.75 11.52 -1.62
CA ARG A 313 21.62 12.45 -2.34
C ARG A 313 21.04 13.87 -2.40
N SER A 314 19.72 13.99 -2.54
CA SER A 314 19.02 15.27 -2.53
C SER A 314 19.11 15.94 -1.15
N MET A 315 18.89 15.18 -0.08
CA MET A 315 19.04 15.70 1.30
C MET A 315 20.47 16.12 1.60
N MET A 316 21.44 15.36 1.10
CA MET A 316 22.84 15.75 1.23
C MET A 316 23.12 17.07 0.48
N ASN A 317 22.66 17.19 -0.77
CA ASN A 317 22.80 18.41 -1.55
C ASN A 317 22.14 19.61 -0.84
N PHE A 318 20.96 19.40 -0.25
CA PHE A 318 20.26 20.39 0.57
C PHE A 318 21.07 20.80 1.80
N ARG A 319 21.61 19.83 2.57
CA ARG A 319 22.46 20.08 3.76
C ARG A 319 23.78 20.78 3.41
N LEU A 320 24.28 20.62 2.19
CA LEU A 320 25.43 21.36 1.65
C LEU A 320 25.08 22.79 1.17
N GLY A 321 23.83 23.23 1.41
CA GLY A 321 23.38 24.58 1.10
C GLY A 321 22.86 24.77 -0.32
N ALA A 322 22.47 23.69 -1.02
CA ALA A 322 21.80 23.81 -2.31
C ALA A 322 20.38 24.35 -2.15
N THR A 323 20.11 25.50 -2.77
CA THR A 323 18.79 26.16 -2.74
C THR A 323 18.19 26.38 -4.13
N SER A 324 18.94 26.09 -5.19
CA SER A 324 18.57 26.41 -6.56
C SER A 324 18.79 25.22 -7.52
N PRO A 325 18.12 25.20 -8.68
CA PRO A 325 18.31 24.19 -9.73
C PRO A 325 19.75 24.09 -10.25
N LEU A 326 20.56 25.17 -10.09
CA LEU A 326 21.93 25.18 -10.55
C LEU A 326 22.80 24.07 -9.98
N SER A 327 22.52 23.61 -8.74
CA SER A 327 23.28 22.50 -8.16
C SER A 327 23.00 21.17 -8.90
N GLY A 328 21.75 20.91 -9.25
CA GLY A 328 21.35 19.74 -10.05
C GLY A 328 21.82 19.82 -11.50
N ILE A 329 21.84 21.01 -12.10
CA ILE A 329 22.37 21.22 -13.45
C ILE A 329 23.89 20.97 -13.49
N VAL A 330 24.65 21.51 -12.54
CA VAL A 330 26.10 21.24 -12.42
C VAL A 330 26.35 19.75 -12.22
N PHE A 331 25.56 19.13 -11.36
CA PHE A 331 25.61 17.68 -11.15
C PHE A 331 25.40 16.90 -12.47
N ALA A 332 24.37 17.26 -13.25
CA ALA A 332 24.06 16.63 -14.53
C ALA A 332 25.20 16.80 -15.54
N ILE A 333 25.75 18.00 -15.66
CA ILE A 333 26.87 18.30 -16.58
C ILE A 333 28.09 17.47 -16.20
N VAL A 334 28.45 17.40 -14.92
CA VAL A 334 29.60 16.60 -14.47
C VAL A 334 29.38 15.11 -14.75
N ALA A 335 28.18 14.58 -14.51
CA ALA A 335 27.86 13.18 -14.78
C ALA A 335 28.01 12.85 -16.29
N ILE A 336 27.50 13.71 -17.18
CA ILE A 336 27.62 13.54 -18.63
C ILE A 336 29.09 13.69 -19.07
N ALA A 337 29.81 14.66 -18.57
CA ALA A 337 31.22 14.85 -18.90
C ALA A 337 32.07 13.63 -18.51
N LEU A 338 31.81 13.03 -17.34
CA LEU A 338 32.47 11.81 -16.90
C LEU A 338 32.08 10.61 -17.77
N ALA A 339 30.82 10.51 -18.24
CA ALA A 339 30.38 9.48 -19.16
C ALA A 339 31.14 9.53 -20.49
N LEU A 340 31.45 10.74 -20.96
CA LEU A 340 32.12 10.95 -22.27
C LEU A 340 33.65 10.79 -22.19
N SER A 341 34.27 11.02 -21.02
CA SER A 341 35.73 11.09 -20.89
C SER A 341 36.33 10.07 -19.90
N GLY A 342 35.52 9.50 -19.01
CA GLY A 342 36.02 8.74 -17.86
C GLY A 342 36.24 7.23 -18.09
N MET A 343 35.90 6.68 -19.25
CA MET A 343 35.85 5.22 -19.46
C MET A 343 37.23 4.54 -19.42
N GLY A 344 38.30 5.22 -19.76
CA GLY A 344 39.66 4.71 -19.67
C GLY A 344 40.14 4.38 -18.25
N LEU A 345 39.55 5.01 -17.23
CA LEU A 345 39.90 4.79 -15.82
C LEU A 345 39.35 3.48 -15.23
N VAL A 346 38.43 2.83 -15.93
CA VAL A 346 37.77 1.59 -15.47
C VAL A 346 38.77 0.47 -15.15
N GLY A 347 39.80 0.30 -15.98
CA GLY A 347 40.83 -0.72 -15.83
C GLY A 347 41.75 -0.53 -14.60
N TYR A 348 41.65 0.57 -13.89
CA TYR A 348 42.39 0.88 -12.66
C TYR A 348 41.57 0.67 -11.38
N LEU A 349 40.31 0.27 -11.49
CA LEU A 349 39.41 0.12 -10.34
C LEU A 349 39.59 -1.25 -9.66
N PRO A 350 39.86 -1.30 -8.34
CA PRO A 350 39.93 -2.55 -7.60
C PRO A 350 38.55 -3.17 -7.41
N ARG A 351 38.40 -4.45 -7.80
CA ARG A 351 37.15 -5.21 -7.64
C ARG A 351 36.72 -5.35 -6.19
N SER A 352 37.68 -5.56 -5.28
CA SER A 352 37.45 -5.71 -3.84
C SER A 352 36.85 -4.47 -3.21
N LEU A 353 37.24 -3.25 -3.63
CA LEU A 353 36.68 -2.01 -3.10
C LEU A 353 35.22 -1.80 -3.56
N LEU A 354 34.96 -1.96 -4.86
CA LEU A 354 33.59 -1.80 -5.38
C LEU A 354 32.66 -2.91 -4.87
N GLY A 355 33.14 -4.14 -4.84
CA GLY A 355 32.38 -5.26 -4.27
C GLY A 355 32.15 -5.11 -2.78
N GLY A 356 33.14 -4.62 -2.02
CA GLY A 356 32.99 -4.32 -0.59
C GLY A 356 31.96 -3.21 -0.34
N LEU A 357 31.90 -2.19 -1.19
CA LEU A 357 30.86 -1.17 -1.12
C LEU A 357 29.46 -1.72 -1.44
N LEU A 358 29.35 -2.60 -2.44
CA LEU A 358 28.09 -3.29 -2.75
C LEU A 358 27.66 -4.19 -1.59
N LEU A 359 28.62 -4.90 -0.95
CA LEU A 359 28.37 -5.72 0.23
C LEU A 359 27.80 -4.86 1.37
N TYR A 360 28.39 -3.69 1.61
CA TYR A 360 27.88 -2.71 2.57
C TYR A 360 26.43 -2.32 2.26
N PHE A 361 26.11 -1.93 1.04
CA PHE A 361 24.75 -1.53 0.66
C PHE A 361 23.75 -2.68 0.75
N GLY A 362 24.13 -3.87 0.29
CA GLY A 362 23.23 -5.04 0.33
C GLY A 362 22.90 -5.45 1.76
N ILE A 363 23.90 -5.48 2.66
CA ILE A 363 23.69 -5.79 4.08
C ILE A 363 22.84 -4.68 4.75
N LEU A 364 23.06 -3.41 4.43
CA LEU A 364 22.29 -2.31 4.99
C LEU A 364 20.79 -2.42 4.61
N LEU A 365 20.50 -2.77 3.35
CA LEU A 365 19.13 -3.01 2.90
C LEU A 365 18.49 -4.21 3.60
N LEU A 366 19.23 -5.32 3.72
CA LEU A 366 18.76 -6.51 4.45
C LEU A 366 18.52 -6.20 5.92
N GLN A 367 19.43 -5.48 6.57
CA GLN A 367 19.28 -5.08 7.97
C GLN A 367 18.00 -4.26 8.14
N LYS A 368 17.81 -3.21 7.35
CA LYS A 368 16.66 -2.30 7.45
C LYS A 368 15.34 -3.02 7.18
N TRP A 369 15.26 -3.81 6.11
CA TRP A 369 13.99 -4.35 5.62
C TRP A 369 13.68 -5.77 6.09
N ALA A 370 14.67 -6.63 6.34
CA ALA A 370 14.44 -7.98 6.84
C ALA A 370 14.60 -8.09 8.36
N PHE A 371 15.60 -7.42 8.97
CA PHE A 371 15.88 -7.60 10.41
C PHE A 371 15.16 -6.57 11.28
N ASP A 372 15.29 -5.27 10.98
CA ASP A 372 14.71 -4.22 11.84
C ASP A 372 13.17 -4.25 11.78
N THR A 373 12.62 -4.57 10.63
CA THR A 373 11.18 -4.68 10.39
C THR A 373 10.52 -5.79 11.23
N ARG A 374 11.26 -6.83 11.64
CA ARG A 374 10.76 -7.89 12.52
C ARG A 374 10.14 -7.38 13.81
N ARG A 375 10.63 -6.25 14.34
CA ARG A 375 10.15 -5.68 15.61
C ARG A 375 8.85 -4.89 15.49
N HIS A 376 8.49 -4.50 14.27
CA HIS A 376 7.38 -3.59 13.99
C HIS A 376 6.22 -4.25 13.25
N LEU A 377 6.43 -5.40 12.61
CA LEU A 377 5.41 -6.12 11.85
C LEU A 377 4.75 -7.23 12.67
N PRO A 378 3.44 -7.46 12.49
CA PRO A 378 2.77 -8.66 12.92
C PRO A 378 3.43 -9.92 12.34
N ARG A 379 3.40 -11.03 13.09
CA ARG A 379 4.09 -12.27 12.68
C ARG A 379 3.70 -12.74 11.27
N ALA A 380 2.42 -12.68 10.91
CA ALA A 380 1.94 -13.10 9.59
C ALA A 380 2.53 -12.25 8.46
N GLU A 381 2.58 -10.92 8.64
CA GLU A 381 3.17 -9.99 7.67
C GLU A 381 4.68 -10.18 7.53
N TYR A 382 5.37 -10.44 8.63
CA TYR A 382 6.80 -10.72 8.61
C TYR A 382 7.12 -12.03 7.86
N TRP A 383 6.34 -13.10 8.06
CA TRP A 383 6.49 -14.33 7.28
C TRP A 383 6.22 -14.14 5.79
N THR A 384 5.25 -13.29 5.44
CA THR A 384 5.00 -12.90 4.05
C THR A 384 6.21 -12.21 3.43
N LEU A 385 6.84 -11.28 4.16
CA LEU A 385 8.06 -10.61 3.73
C LEU A 385 9.19 -11.62 3.47
N LEU A 386 9.44 -12.54 4.40
CA LEU A 386 10.47 -13.57 4.24
C LEU A 386 10.17 -14.54 3.09
N LEU A 387 8.90 -14.87 2.88
CA LEU A 387 8.46 -15.70 1.76
C LEU A 387 8.78 -15.04 0.42
N ILE A 388 8.46 -13.75 0.27
CA ILE A 388 8.74 -12.96 -0.93
C ILE A 388 10.25 -12.85 -1.15
N LEU A 389 11.03 -12.57 -0.09
CA LEU A 389 12.49 -12.58 -0.13
C LEU A 389 13.04 -13.92 -0.64
N GLY A 390 12.58 -15.04 -0.08
CA GLY A 390 13.03 -16.38 -0.47
C GLY A 390 12.67 -16.75 -1.90
N VAL A 391 11.44 -16.43 -2.34
CA VAL A 391 11.00 -16.67 -3.72
C VAL A 391 11.78 -15.81 -4.72
N THR A 392 12.08 -14.56 -4.36
CA THR A 392 12.89 -13.68 -5.23
C THR A 392 14.30 -14.26 -5.44
N ILE A 393 14.94 -14.76 -4.39
CA ILE A 393 16.29 -15.34 -4.49
C ILE A 393 16.28 -16.64 -5.27
N GLY A 394 15.26 -17.50 -5.09
CA GLY A 394 15.21 -18.83 -5.71
C GLY A 394 14.65 -18.83 -7.13
N PHE A 395 13.65 -18.02 -7.43
CA PHE A 395 12.88 -18.04 -8.67
C PHE A 395 12.87 -16.71 -9.42
N GLY A 396 13.44 -15.66 -8.85
CA GLY A 396 13.50 -14.33 -9.44
C GLY A 396 12.34 -13.41 -9.03
N PHE A 397 12.46 -12.15 -9.45
CA PHE A 397 11.53 -11.09 -9.07
C PHE A 397 10.11 -11.28 -9.62
N GLY A 398 9.97 -11.82 -10.82
CA GLY A 398 8.67 -11.98 -11.48
C GLY A 398 7.72 -12.89 -10.69
N TYR A 399 8.21 -14.05 -10.29
CA TYR A 399 7.42 -14.97 -9.45
C TYR A 399 7.10 -14.38 -8.07
N ALA A 400 8.03 -13.67 -7.48
CA ALA A 400 7.83 -12.99 -6.21
C ALA A 400 6.78 -11.89 -6.30
N LEU A 401 6.72 -11.14 -7.39
CA LEU A 401 5.71 -10.10 -7.63
C LEU A 401 4.30 -10.71 -7.71
N VAL A 402 4.13 -11.75 -8.53
CA VAL A 402 2.83 -12.44 -8.66
C VAL A 402 2.38 -13.01 -7.31
N LEU A 403 3.29 -13.70 -6.62
CA LEU A 403 3.02 -14.23 -5.28
C LEU A 403 2.68 -13.11 -4.29
N GLY A 404 3.42 -12.00 -4.33
CA GLY A 404 3.20 -10.84 -3.47
C GLY A 404 1.81 -10.24 -3.64
N VAL A 405 1.36 -10.05 -4.88
CA VAL A 405 0.00 -9.57 -5.17
C VAL A 405 -1.03 -10.56 -4.64
N LEU A 406 -0.87 -11.86 -4.90
CA LEU A 406 -1.80 -12.89 -4.46
C LEU A 406 -1.90 -12.95 -2.94
N VAL A 407 -0.77 -13.02 -2.24
CA VAL A 407 -0.72 -13.02 -0.77
C VAL A 407 -1.30 -11.71 -0.21
N GLY A 408 -1.00 -10.58 -0.85
CA GLY A 408 -1.55 -9.28 -0.49
C GLY A 408 -3.07 -9.25 -0.55
N CYS A 409 -3.66 -9.78 -1.62
CA CYS A 409 -5.12 -9.91 -1.76
C CYS A 409 -5.71 -10.81 -0.66
N VAL A 410 -5.10 -11.97 -0.40
CA VAL A 410 -5.54 -12.88 0.67
C VAL A 410 -5.46 -12.21 2.04
N MET A 411 -4.35 -11.54 2.35
CA MET A 411 -4.17 -10.82 3.61
C MET A 411 -5.19 -9.69 3.78
N PHE A 412 -5.48 -8.96 2.71
CA PHE A 412 -6.52 -7.93 2.72
C PHE A 412 -7.87 -8.54 3.10
N VAL A 413 -8.30 -9.60 2.42
CA VAL A 413 -9.56 -10.28 2.70
C VAL A 413 -9.60 -10.79 4.14
N VAL A 414 -8.54 -11.47 4.62
CA VAL A 414 -8.46 -11.99 5.99
C VAL A 414 -8.50 -10.87 7.04
N THR A 415 -7.80 -9.77 6.79
CA THR A 415 -7.75 -8.63 7.72
C THR A 415 -9.10 -7.91 7.77
N TYR A 416 -9.70 -7.65 6.62
CA TYR A 416 -11.01 -7.01 6.54
C TYR A 416 -12.12 -7.89 7.12
N SER A 417 -12.05 -9.22 6.94
CA SER A 417 -13.03 -10.15 7.54
C SER A 417 -13.03 -10.17 9.07
N LYS A 418 -11.96 -9.67 9.71
CA LYS A 418 -11.87 -9.55 11.18
C LYS A 418 -12.57 -8.31 11.75
N ILE A 419 -12.91 -7.34 10.92
CA ILE A 419 -13.63 -6.14 11.36
C ILE A 419 -15.01 -6.54 11.87
N ARG A 420 -15.41 -6.01 13.03
CA ARG A 420 -16.71 -6.29 13.61
C ARG A 420 -17.80 -5.55 12.84
N VAL A 421 -18.69 -6.29 12.18
CA VAL A 421 -19.88 -5.75 11.50
C VAL A 421 -20.87 -5.17 12.50
N VAL A 422 -21.08 -5.87 13.64
CA VAL A 422 -21.93 -5.41 14.72
C VAL A 422 -21.16 -4.39 15.55
N LYS A 423 -21.59 -3.14 15.50
CA LYS A 423 -21.02 -2.02 16.29
C LYS A 423 -21.56 -2.00 17.70
N PHE A 424 -22.90 -2.11 17.82
CA PHE A 424 -23.60 -2.15 19.08
C PHE A 424 -24.66 -3.24 19.04
N SER A 425 -24.93 -3.84 20.19
CA SER A 425 -26.02 -4.79 20.40
C SER A 425 -26.75 -4.37 21.66
N PHE A 426 -28.05 -4.15 21.55
CA PHE A 426 -28.91 -3.72 22.64
C PHE A 426 -30.08 -4.69 22.81
N SER A 427 -30.60 -4.78 24.03
CA SER A 427 -31.94 -5.32 24.27
C SER A 427 -32.97 -4.17 24.26
N GLY A 428 -34.24 -4.50 24.06
CA GLY A 428 -35.32 -3.50 24.17
C GLY A 428 -35.52 -2.94 25.60
N SER A 429 -34.83 -3.50 26.62
CA SER A 429 -34.74 -2.89 27.93
C SER A 429 -33.69 -1.77 28.00
N GLU A 430 -32.62 -1.88 27.17
CA GLU A 430 -31.52 -0.91 27.12
C GLU A 430 -31.78 0.22 26.12
N PHE A 431 -32.37 -0.11 24.95
CA PHE A 431 -32.72 0.86 23.92
C PHE A 431 -34.26 0.93 23.80
N ARG A 432 -34.80 2.14 23.84
CA ARG A 432 -36.23 2.40 23.69
C ARG A 432 -36.48 3.43 22.60
N SER A 433 -37.63 3.29 21.94
CA SER A 433 -38.12 4.30 21.00
C SER A 433 -38.38 5.62 21.69
N SER A 434 -38.34 6.70 20.93
CA SER A 434 -38.68 8.05 21.43
C SER A 434 -40.17 8.22 21.78
N HIS A 435 -40.99 7.20 21.47
CA HIS A 435 -42.43 7.24 21.77
C HIS A 435 -42.71 7.23 23.26
N GLU A 436 -43.45 8.24 23.70
CA GLU A 436 -43.82 8.37 25.13
C GLU A 436 -44.89 7.33 25.49
N ARG A 437 -44.68 6.57 26.56
CA ARG A 437 -45.51 5.46 27.01
C ARG A 437 -45.99 5.64 28.43
N SER A 438 -47.11 5.02 28.77
CA SER A 438 -47.61 4.93 30.11
C SER A 438 -46.59 4.27 31.08
N ALA A 439 -46.71 4.51 32.37
CA ALA A 439 -45.88 3.88 33.39
C ALA A 439 -45.98 2.35 33.37
N GLU A 440 -47.17 1.82 33.07
CA GLU A 440 -47.45 0.39 32.96
C GLU A 440 -46.73 -0.21 31.74
N ASP A 441 -46.79 0.44 30.58
CA ASP A 441 -46.12 -0.01 29.39
C ASP A 441 -44.59 0.03 29.55
N LYS A 442 -44.07 1.07 30.23
CA LYS A 442 -42.64 1.17 30.59
C LYS A 442 -42.22 0.02 31.52
N ALA A 443 -43.06 -0.38 32.46
CA ALA A 443 -42.79 -1.53 33.33
C ALA A 443 -42.77 -2.85 32.55
N LEU A 444 -43.77 -3.07 31.68
CA LEU A 444 -43.80 -4.25 30.78
C LEU A 444 -42.56 -4.34 29.88
N LEU A 445 -42.14 -3.23 29.30
CA LEU A 445 -40.94 -3.19 28.48
C LEU A 445 -39.64 -3.36 29.27
N THR A 446 -39.64 -3.05 30.56
CA THR A 446 -38.51 -3.33 31.45
C THR A 446 -38.40 -4.83 31.75
N GLU A 447 -39.52 -5.50 31.92
CA GLU A 447 -39.59 -6.94 32.23
C GLU A 447 -39.39 -7.81 30.95
N TYR A 448 -40.01 -7.40 29.85
CA TYR A 448 -40.06 -8.18 28.61
C TYR A 448 -39.21 -7.58 27.45
N GLY A 449 -38.46 -6.51 27.70
CA GLY A 449 -37.64 -5.85 26.67
C GLY A 449 -36.59 -6.76 26.03
N ASP A 450 -36.16 -7.79 26.73
CA ASP A 450 -35.26 -8.81 26.18
C ASP A 450 -35.87 -9.66 25.06
N ASP A 451 -37.19 -9.59 24.84
CA ASP A 451 -37.83 -10.18 23.66
C ASP A 451 -37.45 -9.44 22.37
N ILE A 452 -36.82 -8.26 22.47
CA ILE A 452 -36.31 -7.47 21.34
C ILE A 452 -34.79 -7.43 21.42
N ARG A 453 -34.12 -7.80 20.32
CA ARG A 453 -32.67 -7.68 20.17
C ARG A 453 -32.35 -6.79 18.98
N ILE A 454 -31.59 -5.74 19.23
CA ILE A 454 -31.22 -4.70 18.26
C ILE A 454 -29.73 -4.79 17.99
N PHE A 455 -29.37 -4.89 16.71
CA PHE A 455 -27.98 -4.91 16.26
C PHE A 455 -27.74 -3.74 15.32
N VAL A 456 -26.89 -2.81 15.71
CA VAL A 456 -26.44 -1.71 14.85
C VAL A 456 -25.25 -2.19 14.05
N LEU A 457 -25.42 -2.28 12.73
CA LEU A 457 -24.40 -2.75 11.80
C LEU A 457 -23.59 -1.58 11.24
N GLN A 458 -22.35 -1.83 10.84
CA GLN A 458 -21.46 -0.80 10.28
C GLN A 458 -20.56 -1.33 9.15
N GLY A 459 -20.10 -0.40 8.31
CA GLY A 459 -19.09 -0.66 7.28
C GLY A 459 -19.66 -1.28 6.01
N PHE A 460 -18.82 -1.95 5.23
CA PHE A 460 -19.22 -2.69 4.04
C PHE A 460 -19.35 -4.17 4.39
N ILE A 461 -20.51 -4.78 4.15
CA ILE A 461 -20.77 -6.18 4.50
C ILE A 461 -20.53 -7.03 3.25
N PHE A 462 -19.53 -7.92 3.31
CA PHE A 462 -19.17 -8.84 2.23
C PHE A 462 -19.03 -10.27 2.74
N PHE A 463 -18.85 -11.23 1.81
CA PHE A 463 -18.85 -12.67 2.08
C PHE A 463 -18.00 -13.08 3.30
N GLY A 464 -16.83 -12.49 3.51
CA GLY A 464 -15.93 -12.83 4.62
C GLY A 464 -16.45 -12.45 6.00
N MET A 465 -17.38 -11.49 6.08
CA MET A 465 -17.99 -11.02 7.34
C MET A 465 -19.41 -11.57 7.56
N ALA A 466 -20.07 -11.95 6.49
CA ALA A 466 -21.49 -12.31 6.48
C ALA A 466 -21.79 -13.56 7.33
N ASP A 467 -20.93 -14.58 7.29
CA ASP A 467 -21.07 -15.77 8.16
C ASP A 467 -20.89 -15.44 9.64
N ARG A 468 -19.95 -14.52 9.94
CA ARG A 468 -19.76 -14.05 11.32
C ARG A 468 -20.97 -13.25 11.81
N LEU A 469 -21.54 -12.38 10.96
CA LEU A 469 -22.77 -11.65 11.28
C LEU A 469 -23.89 -12.62 11.62
N TYR A 470 -24.14 -13.61 10.75
CA TYR A 470 -25.12 -14.65 10.96
C TYR A 470 -24.96 -15.33 12.32
N ARG A 471 -23.76 -15.83 12.64
CA ARG A 471 -23.48 -16.48 13.93
C ARG A 471 -23.67 -15.54 15.11
N THR A 472 -23.18 -14.30 15.02
CA THR A 472 -23.29 -13.32 16.10
C THR A 472 -24.76 -13.00 16.40
N VAL A 473 -25.56 -12.75 15.36
CA VAL A 473 -27.00 -12.47 15.50
C VAL A 473 -27.72 -13.64 16.14
N LEU A 474 -27.52 -14.86 15.64
CA LEU A 474 -28.22 -16.03 16.18
C LEU A 474 -27.81 -16.38 17.60
N GLN A 475 -26.52 -16.32 17.94
CA GLN A 475 -26.05 -16.61 19.29
C GLN A 475 -26.57 -15.59 20.31
N SER A 476 -26.66 -14.31 19.91
CA SER A 476 -27.14 -13.25 20.81
C SER A 476 -28.68 -13.19 20.89
N ALA A 477 -29.39 -13.48 19.80
CA ALA A 477 -30.85 -13.41 19.76
C ALA A 477 -31.53 -14.64 20.34
N PHE A 478 -30.89 -15.83 20.26
CA PHE A 478 -31.46 -17.10 20.66
C PHE A 478 -30.58 -17.86 21.66
N PRO A 479 -30.22 -17.28 22.81
CA PRO A 479 -29.57 -18.02 23.88
C PRO A 479 -30.52 -19.09 24.44
N ALA A 480 -29.95 -20.14 25.03
CA ALA A 480 -30.75 -21.28 25.54
C ALA A 480 -31.81 -20.88 26.62
N ALA A 481 -31.52 -19.79 27.37
CA ALA A 481 -32.36 -19.34 28.47
C ALA A 481 -33.59 -18.54 28.02
N ARG A 482 -33.47 -17.71 26.99
CA ARG A 482 -34.56 -16.83 26.52
C ARG A 482 -34.37 -16.49 25.04
N LYS A 483 -35.39 -16.75 24.22
CA LYS A 483 -35.38 -16.48 22.79
C LYS A 483 -36.01 -15.12 22.51
N ALA A 484 -35.35 -14.29 21.70
CA ALA A 484 -35.92 -13.04 21.22
C ALA A 484 -37.15 -13.34 20.30
N ARG A 485 -38.16 -12.50 20.39
CA ARG A 485 -39.33 -12.49 19.47
C ARG A 485 -39.12 -11.56 18.29
N PHE A 486 -38.28 -10.55 18.45
CA PHE A 486 -37.93 -9.55 17.44
C PHE A 486 -36.42 -9.40 17.34
N VAL A 487 -35.90 -9.49 16.13
CA VAL A 487 -34.50 -9.22 15.80
C VAL A 487 -34.47 -8.02 14.88
N VAL A 488 -33.86 -6.93 15.34
CA VAL A 488 -33.75 -5.66 14.60
C VAL A 488 -32.33 -5.51 14.11
N LEU A 489 -32.12 -5.32 12.80
CA LEU A 489 -30.84 -5.02 12.18
C LEU A 489 -30.87 -3.60 11.63
N ASP A 490 -30.11 -2.70 12.25
CA ASP A 490 -29.99 -1.31 11.77
C ASP A 490 -28.81 -1.17 10.80
N LEU A 491 -29.13 -0.84 9.53
CA LEU A 491 -28.17 -0.68 8.44
C LEU A 491 -27.77 0.77 8.16
N ARG A 492 -28.15 1.71 8.99
CA ARG A 492 -27.89 3.16 8.79
C ARG A 492 -26.40 3.47 8.59
N LEU A 493 -25.51 2.75 9.29
CA LEU A 493 -24.05 2.89 9.18
C LEU A 493 -23.40 1.93 8.17
N VAL A 494 -24.21 1.20 7.40
CA VAL A 494 -23.74 0.27 6.37
C VAL A 494 -23.58 1.02 5.05
N HIS A 495 -22.36 1.01 4.52
CA HIS A 495 -22.03 1.71 3.28
C HIS A 495 -22.40 0.91 2.02
N GLY A 496 -22.42 -0.43 2.12
CA GLY A 496 -22.77 -1.32 1.03
C GLY A 496 -22.82 -2.77 1.48
N VAL A 497 -23.49 -3.58 0.66
CA VAL A 497 -23.72 -5.02 0.88
C VAL A 497 -23.41 -5.73 -0.43
N ASP A 498 -22.59 -6.79 -0.41
CA ASP A 498 -22.35 -7.61 -1.60
C ASP A 498 -23.45 -8.68 -1.80
N ALA A 499 -23.45 -9.32 -2.96
CA ALA A 499 -24.44 -10.36 -3.28
C ALA A 499 -24.40 -11.54 -2.30
N SER A 500 -23.21 -11.91 -1.82
CA SER A 500 -23.04 -13.03 -0.86
C SER A 500 -23.54 -12.68 0.54
N ALA A 501 -23.45 -11.40 0.92
CA ALA A 501 -23.99 -10.91 2.18
C ALA A 501 -25.52 -10.96 2.18
N ILE A 502 -26.18 -10.70 1.05
CA ILE A 502 -27.65 -10.85 0.90
C ILE A 502 -28.08 -12.28 1.24
N ASP A 503 -27.33 -13.30 0.79
CA ASP A 503 -27.63 -14.69 1.13
C ASP A 503 -27.50 -14.96 2.64
N SER A 504 -26.63 -14.23 3.33
CA SER A 504 -26.55 -14.32 4.80
C SER A 504 -27.73 -13.64 5.49
N PHE A 505 -28.26 -12.55 4.96
CA PHE A 505 -29.52 -11.96 5.45
C PHE A 505 -30.71 -12.91 5.24
N LYS A 506 -30.77 -13.63 4.09
CA LYS A 506 -31.76 -14.69 3.88
C LYS A 506 -31.65 -15.78 4.94
N LYS A 507 -30.43 -16.25 5.22
CA LYS A 507 -30.20 -17.26 6.29
C LYS A 507 -30.64 -16.75 7.66
N ILE A 508 -30.38 -15.47 7.98
CA ILE A 508 -30.85 -14.85 9.23
C ILE A 508 -32.38 -14.82 9.24
N SER A 509 -33.04 -14.38 8.15
CA SER A 509 -34.50 -14.36 8.02
C SER A 509 -35.12 -15.74 8.19
N PHE A 510 -34.60 -16.73 7.49
CA PHE A 510 -35.06 -18.11 7.63
C PHE A 510 -34.89 -18.62 9.06
N SER A 511 -33.75 -18.43 9.68
CA SER A 511 -33.47 -18.92 11.04
C SER A 511 -34.31 -18.20 12.09
N THR A 512 -34.55 -16.90 11.94
CA THR A 512 -35.46 -16.16 12.84
C THR A 512 -36.89 -16.64 12.70
N ARG A 513 -37.37 -16.91 11.46
CA ARG A 513 -38.69 -17.44 11.19
C ARG A 513 -38.88 -18.83 11.83
N VAL A 514 -37.91 -19.73 11.67
CA VAL A 514 -37.94 -21.09 12.29
C VAL A 514 -37.95 -20.97 13.81
N ALA A 515 -37.27 -19.98 14.39
CA ALA A 515 -37.29 -19.72 15.83
C ALA A 515 -38.61 -19.08 16.33
N GLY A 516 -39.54 -18.74 15.43
CA GLY A 516 -40.77 -18.02 15.74
C GLY A 516 -40.57 -16.53 16.00
N ALA A 517 -39.46 -15.95 15.54
CA ALA A 517 -39.14 -14.54 15.69
C ALA A 517 -39.31 -13.78 14.37
N GLN A 518 -39.65 -12.49 14.47
CA GLN A 518 -39.75 -11.58 13.33
C GLN A 518 -38.44 -10.83 13.12
N LEU A 519 -37.93 -10.85 11.90
CA LEU A 519 -36.79 -10.03 11.48
C LEU A 519 -37.29 -8.65 11.03
N VAL A 520 -36.66 -7.61 11.55
CA VAL A 520 -36.90 -6.20 11.21
C VAL A 520 -35.59 -5.58 10.73
N ILE A 521 -35.63 -4.87 9.61
CA ILE A 521 -34.47 -4.14 9.10
C ILE A 521 -34.80 -2.65 9.05
N THR A 522 -33.87 -1.82 9.54
CA THR A 522 -34.03 -0.37 9.60
C THR A 522 -32.86 0.33 8.92
N GLY A 523 -33.08 1.58 8.48
CA GLY A 523 -32.03 2.43 7.93
C GLY A 523 -31.49 2.01 6.55
N MET A 524 -32.23 1.22 5.79
CA MET A 524 -31.89 0.94 4.39
C MET A 524 -32.16 2.14 3.49
N ARG A 525 -31.27 2.34 2.53
CA ARG A 525 -31.49 3.34 1.47
C ARG A 525 -32.60 2.85 0.52
N PRO A 526 -33.42 3.77 -0.06
CA PRO A 526 -34.51 3.40 -0.98
C PRO A 526 -34.07 2.49 -2.13
N GLU A 527 -32.85 2.71 -2.65
CA GLU A 527 -32.26 1.89 -3.72
C GLU A 527 -32.02 0.43 -3.28
N GLN A 528 -31.58 0.24 -2.03
CA GLN A 528 -31.34 -1.09 -1.47
C GLN A 528 -32.68 -1.81 -1.21
N VAL A 529 -33.71 -1.09 -0.76
CA VAL A 529 -35.04 -1.66 -0.57
C VAL A 529 -35.60 -2.14 -1.90
N ALA A 530 -35.54 -1.29 -2.94
CA ALA A 530 -36.02 -1.64 -4.28
C ALA A 530 -35.27 -2.85 -4.88
N GLU A 531 -33.94 -2.94 -4.65
CA GLU A 531 -33.14 -4.09 -5.07
C GLU A 531 -33.58 -5.39 -4.38
N TRP A 532 -33.87 -5.34 -3.10
CA TRP A 532 -34.28 -6.52 -2.32
C TRP A 532 -35.70 -6.97 -2.68
N GLU A 533 -36.64 -6.04 -2.82
CA GLU A 533 -38.01 -6.33 -3.25
C GLU A 533 -38.05 -6.88 -4.67
N GLY A 534 -37.22 -6.34 -5.57
CA GLY A 534 -37.10 -6.81 -6.96
C GLY A 534 -36.60 -8.25 -7.11
N ARG A 535 -35.98 -8.83 -6.09
CA ARG A 535 -35.50 -10.23 -6.09
C ARG A 535 -36.62 -11.26 -5.89
N ALA A 536 -37.83 -10.85 -5.49
CA ALA A 536 -39.02 -11.69 -5.28
C ALA A 536 -38.76 -12.96 -4.46
N ASP A 537 -37.83 -12.92 -3.50
CA ASP A 537 -37.42 -14.05 -2.67
C ASP A 537 -38.33 -14.15 -1.44
N PRO A 538 -39.02 -15.30 -1.19
CA PRO A 538 -39.93 -15.44 -0.06
C PRO A 538 -39.29 -15.18 1.32
N ASP A 539 -38.01 -15.47 1.47
CA ASP A 539 -37.29 -15.24 2.72
C ASP A 539 -36.95 -13.77 2.95
N LEU A 540 -36.80 -12.97 1.88
CA LEU A 540 -36.66 -11.52 1.97
C LEU A 540 -38.00 -10.82 2.18
N LEU A 541 -39.09 -11.33 1.60
CA LEU A 541 -40.45 -10.78 1.76
C LEU A 541 -40.98 -10.93 3.20
N TRP A 542 -40.46 -11.85 3.99
CA TRP A 542 -40.80 -12.01 5.41
C TRP A 542 -40.22 -10.89 6.29
N ILE A 543 -39.22 -10.14 5.80
CA ILE A 543 -38.53 -9.07 6.53
C ILE A 543 -39.41 -7.82 6.55
N ARG A 544 -39.58 -7.21 7.73
CA ARG A 544 -40.21 -5.90 7.84
C ARG A 544 -39.16 -4.78 7.72
N HIS A 545 -39.48 -3.78 6.93
CA HIS A 545 -38.59 -2.65 6.69
C HIS A 545 -39.15 -1.37 7.29
N PHE A 546 -38.25 -0.59 7.93
CA PHE A 546 -38.55 0.75 8.45
C PHE A 546 -37.41 1.70 8.03
N ALA A 547 -37.77 2.96 7.76
CA ALA A 547 -36.79 3.97 7.35
C ALA A 547 -35.79 4.29 8.49
N GLU A 548 -36.26 4.28 9.74
CA GLU A 548 -35.49 4.66 10.92
C GLU A 548 -35.55 3.58 12.00
N LEU A 549 -34.47 3.50 12.81
CA LEU A 549 -34.37 2.58 13.93
C LEU A 549 -35.47 2.82 14.95
N ASP A 550 -35.80 4.08 15.22
CA ASP A 550 -36.82 4.48 16.19
C ASP A 550 -38.19 3.91 15.83
N ALA A 551 -38.62 4.07 14.59
CA ALA A 551 -39.89 3.52 14.10
C ALA A 551 -39.95 1.98 14.14
N GLY A 552 -38.83 1.32 13.80
CA GLY A 552 -38.71 -0.14 13.90
C GLY A 552 -38.76 -0.64 15.34
N ALA A 553 -38.09 0.06 16.25
CA ALA A 553 -38.12 -0.25 17.68
C ALA A 553 -39.50 -0.01 18.27
N GLU A 554 -40.16 1.12 17.94
CA GLU A 554 -41.53 1.43 18.35
C GLU A 554 -42.51 0.32 17.95
N TRP A 555 -42.41 -0.15 16.71
CA TRP A 555 -43.24 -1.24 16.21
C TRP A 555 -43.03 -2.53 17.02
N CYS A 556 -41.79 -2.90 17.30
CA CYS A 556 -41.46 -4.08 18.11
C CYS A 556 -41.99 -3.94 19.54
N GLU A 557 -41.76 -2.80 20.18
CA GLU A 557 -42.22 -2.52 21.51
C GLU A 557 -43.75 -2.59 21.63
N MET A 558 -44.49 -2.01 20.65
CA MET A 558 -45.94 -2.11 20.62
C MET A 558 -46.42 -3.55 20.50
N ALA A 559 -45.75 -4.36 19.69
CA ALA A 559 -46.10 -5.77 19.56
C ALA A 559 -45.84 -6.55 20.86
N VAL A 560 -44.78 -6.24 21.62
CA VAL A 560 -44.52 -6.83 22.93
C VAL A 560 -45.57 -6.40 23.95
N VAL A 561 -45.88 -5.10 24.06
CA VAL A 561 -46.88 -4.56 24.97
C VAL A 561 -48.26 -5.16 24.69
N ASN A 562 -48.70 -5.12 23.42
CA ASN A 562 -50.02 -5.67 23.03
C ASN A 562 -50.17 -7.17 23.32
N ALA A 563 -49.10 -7.93 23.19
CA ALA A 563 -49.11 -9.38 23.49
C ALA A 563 -49.17 -9.69 24.99
N ARG A 564 -48.82 -8.72 25.85
CA ARG A 564 -48.75 -8.89 27.32
C ARG A 564 -49.83 -8.13 28.06
N ARG A 565 -50.50 -7.17 27.42
CA ARG A 565 -51.63 -6.46 28.01
C ARG A 565 -52.76 -7.44 28.21
N ALA A 566 -53.29 -7.53 29.43
CA ALA A 566 -54.54 -8.24 29.68
C ALA A 566 -55.67 -7.55 28.87
N ALA A 567 -56.71 -8.30 28.48
CA ALA A 567 -57.82 -7.78 27.69
C ALA A 567 -58.31 -6.43 28.32
N PRO A 568 -58.53 -5.39 27.50
CA PRO A 568 -58.89 -4.08 28.04
C PRO A 568 -60.20 -4.18 28.83
N ALA A 569 -60.17 -3.68 30.12
CA ALA A 569 -61.37 -3.30 30.83
C ALA A 569 -62.10 -2.21 29.99
N GLU A 570 -63.42 -2.16 30.04
CA GLU A 570 -64.23 -1.23 29.24
C GLU A 570 -63.72 0.19 29.43
N SER A 571 -63.25 0.84 28.34
CA SER A 571 -62.47 2.10 28.36
C SER A 571 -63.16 3.28 29.02
N GLY A 572 -64.49 3.26 29.13
CA GLY A 572 -65.28 4.34 29.75
C GLY A 572 -65.19 4.43 31.27
N GLU A 573 -64.85 3.32 31.95
CA GLU A 573 -64.65 3.32 33.40
C GLU A 573 -63.32 3.91 33.83
N ILE A 574 -62.28 3.73 32.99
CA ILE A 574 -60.90 4.14 33.32
C ILE A 574 -60.77 5.67 33.44
N ILE A 575 -61.38 6.45 32.54
CA ILE A 575 -61.33 7.92 32.62
C ILE A 575 -62.12 8.46 33.80
N ARG A 576 -63.27 7.84 34.09
CA ARG A 576 -64.06 8.24 35.26
C ARG A 576 -63.33 7.97 36.57
N ASP A 577 -62.72 6.82 36.69
CA ASP A 577 -61.98 6.45 37.91
C ASP A 577 -60.69 7.30 38.03
N TRP A 578 -60.01 7.61 36.94
CA TRP A 578 -58.86 8.50 36.95
C TRP A 578 -59.26 9.93 37.33
N LEU A 579 -60.31 10.48 36.74
CA LEU A 579 -60.82 11.80 37.11
C LEU A 579 -61.25 11.84 38.59
N ARG A 580 -61.89 10.82 39.12
CA ARG A 580 -62.25 10.74 40.53
C ARG A 580 -61.06 10.67 41.46
N ALA A 581 -60.00 9.98 41.02
CA ALA A 581 -58.74 9.90 41.80
C ALA A 581 -58.00 11.25 41.83
N GLU A 582 -57.95 11.98 40.72
CA GLU A 582 -57.21 13.25 40.60
C GLU A 582 -58.00 14.47 41.11
N VAL A 583 -59.30 14.54 40.82
CA VAL A 583 -60.13 15.75 41.10
C VAL A 583 -61.12 15.54 42.25
N GLY A 584 -61.23 14.34 42.76
CA GLY A 584 -62.09 14.03 43.90
C GLY A 584 -63.57 14.24 43.61
N ALA A 585 -64.30 14.81 44.58
CA ALA A 585 -65.75 15.02 44.51
C ALA A 585 -66.23 15.91 43.33
N SER A 586 -65.33 16.73 42.78
CA SER A 586 -65.64 17.59 41.62
C SER A 586 -65.65 16.88 40.29
N ALA A 587 -65.20 15.58 40.22
CA ALA A 587 -65.13 14.77 39.00
C ALA A 587 -66.49 14.61 38.32
N ASP A 588 -67.53 14.35 39.11
CA ASP A 588 -68.88 14.14 38.54
C ASP A 588 -69.46 15.45 37.94
N THR A 589 -69.06 16.61 38.43
CA THR A 589 -69.41 17.91 37.87
C THR A 589 -68.62 18.14 36.57
N LEU A 590 -67.31 17.80 36.54
CA LEU A 590 -66.51 17.93 35.32
C LEU A 590 -66.99 17.00 34.20
N LEU A 591 -67.39 15.80 34.53
CA LEU A 591 -67.93 14.84 33.58
C LEU A 591 -69.21 15.33 32.84
N GLN A 592 -69.99 16.22 33.46
CA GLN A 592 -71.18 16.82 32.82
C GLN A 592 -70.83 17.81 31.70
N TYR A 593 -69.61 18.36 31.70
CA TYR A 593 -69.14 19.29 30.67
C TYR A 593 -68.38 18.60 29.55
N LEU A 594 -68.04 17.32 29.71
CA LEU A 594 -67.32 16.56 28.70
C LEU A 594 -68.26 16.05 27.60
N GLN A 595 -67.89 16.32 26.38
CA GLN A 595 -68.60 15.78 25.17
C GLN A 595 -67.76 14.68 24.55
N ARG A 596 -68.34 13.49 24.37
CA ARG A 596 -67.66 12.39 23.70
C ARG A 596 -67.63 12.64 22.21
N ARG A 597 -66.41 12.61 21.65
CA ARG A 597 -66.17 12.77 20.22
C ARG A 597 -65.41 11.55 19.70
N THR A 598 -65.89 10.95 18.60
CA THR A 598 -65.21 9.83 17.95
C THR A 598 -64.63 10.34 16.64
N LEU A 599 -63.34 10.06 16.43
CA LEU A 599 -62.60 10.47 15.24
C LEU A 599 -62.24 9.22 14.42
N ALA A 600 -62.26 9.36 13.09
CA ALA A 600 -61.79 8.32 12.18
C ALA A 600 -60.24 8.31 12.16
N ALA A 601 -59.65 7.20 11.73
CA ALA A 601 -58.21 7.10 11.53
C ALA A 601 -57.71 8.13 10.51
N GLY A 602 -56.76 8.99 10.92
CA GLY A 602 -56.22 10.08 10.11
C GLY A 602 -57.02 11.38 10.16
N GLU A 603 -58.11 11.45 10.95
CA GLU A 603 -58.87 12.69 11.13
C GLU A 603 -58.10 13.65 12.08
N VAL A 604 -58.05 14.92 11.70
CA VAL A 604 -57.34 15.97 12.43
C VAL A 604 -58.21 16.51 13.57
N LEU A 605 -57.72 16.36 14.82
CA LEU A 605 -58.39 16.84 16.00
C LEU A 605 -58.30 18.36 16.16
N CYS A 606 -57.10 18.93 16.01
CA CYS A 606 -56.85 20.38 16.02
C CYS A 606 -55.68 20.69 15.09
N ARG A 607 -55.59 21.93 14.59
CA ARG A 607 -54.51 22.38 13.70
C ARG A 607 -53.64 23.41 14.41
N GLN A 608 -52.35 23.39 14.07
CA GLN A 608 -51.39 24.38 14.57
C GLN A 608 -51.90 25.82 14.25
N GLY A 609 -51.94 26.67 15.31
CA GLY A 609 -52.41 28.05 15.18
C GLY A 609 -53.91 28.25 15.41
N GLN A 610 -54.70 27.19 15.66
CA GLN A 610 -56.08 27.32 16.13
C GLN A 610 -56.13 27.77 17.60
N PRO A 611 -57.21 28.50 18.04
CA PRO A 611 -57.42 28.80 19.46
C PRO A 611 -57.44 27.52 20.29
N ALA A 612 -56.76 27.52 21.44
CA ALA A 612 -56.67 26.36 22.34
C ALA A 612 -57.76 26.49 23.44
N ASP A 613 -59.00 26.46 23.00
CA ASP A 613 -60.16 26.67 23.91
C ASP A 613 -60.69 25.37 24.49
N ASP A 614 -60.26 24.19 23.92
CA ASP A 614 -60.71 22.88 24.35
C ASP A 614 -59.59 22.07 24.98
N MET A 615 -59.94 21.28 26.01
CA MET A 615 -59.10 20.25 26.60
C MET A 615 -59.64 18.87 26.23
N TYR A 616 -58.74 18.00 25.75
CA TYR A 616 -59.10 16.66 25.30
C TYR A 616 -58.59 15.57 26.22
N PHE A 617 -59.45 14.63 26.60
CA PHE A 617 -59.11 13.41 27.31
C PHE A 617 -59.28 12.25 26.33
N ILE A 618 -58.22 11.49 26.07
CA ILE A 618 -58.23 10.35 25.16
C ILE A 618 -58.78 9.13 25.88
N GLU A 619 -60.03 8.74 25.55
CA GLU A 619 -60.70 7.60 26.14
C GLU A 619 -60.13 6.29 25.56
N SER A 620 -59.91 6.25 24.25
CA SER A 620 -59.34 5.11 23.55
C SER A 620 -58.69 5.56 22.26
N GLY A 621 -57.66 4.86 21.78
CA GLY A 621 -56.95 5.16 20.55
C GLY A 621 -55.64 5.94 20.76
N ARG A 622 -55.14 6.57 19.70
CA ARG A 622 -53.89 7.34 19.69
C ARG A 622 -54.07 8.63 18.91
N VAL A 623 -53.46 9.69 19.40
CA VAL A 623 -53.35 10.99 18.73
C VAL A 623 -51.88 11.29 18.53
N ALA A 624 -51.47 11.58 17.27
CA ALA A 624 -50.12 12.04 16.97
C ALA A 624 -50.10 13.57 16.94
N ILE A 625 -49.10 14.17 17.53
CA ILE A 625 -48.85 15.63 17.43
C ILE A 625 -47.80 15.79 16.33
N GLU A 626 -48.21 16.47 15.24
CA GLU A 626 -47.32 16.80 14.12
C GLU A 626 -47.09 18.32 14.09
N LEU A 627 -45.84 18.73 14.28
CA LEU A 627 -45.44 20.13 14.16
C LEU A 627 -44.98 20.40 12.72
N ASN A 628 -45.60 21.43 12.09
CA ASN A 628 -45.19 21.86 10.76
C ASN A 628 -44.09 22.94 10.92
N VAL A 629 -42.82 22.55 10.86
CA VAL A 629 -41.68 23.46 10.88
C VAL A 629 -41.17 23.64 9.46
N ALA A 630 -41.33 24.84 8.90
CA ALA A 630 -40.85 25.22 7.56
C ALA A 630 -41.28 24.28 6.38
N GLY A 631 -42.47 23.71 6.45
CA GLY A 631 -43.04 22.88 5.36
C GLY A 631 -42.69 21.39 5.43
N ALA A 632 -41.91 20.95 6.42
CA ALA A 632 -41.69 19.55 6.73
C ALA A 632 -42.47 19.17 8.00
N GLY A 633 -43.39 18.19 7.91
CA GLY A 633 -44.06 17.65 9.10
C GLY A 633 -43.07 16.90 9.95
N VAL A 634 -42.81 17.36 11.17
CA VAL A 634 -42.03 16.65 12.19
C VAL A 634 -43.03 16.02 13.17
N ARG A 635 -42.99 14.67 13.25
CA ARG A 635 -43.75 13.89 14.26
C ARG A 635 -43.07 13.89 15.59
#